data_0367730e9834b42d26c307eb9655b6f0
#
_entry.id   0367730e9834b42d26c307eb9655b6f0
#
_cell.length_a   1.000
_cell.length_b   1.000
_cell.length_c   1.000
_cell.angle_alpha   90.00
_cell.angle_beta   90.00
_cell.angle_gamma   90.00
#
_symmetry.space_group_name_H-M   'P 1'
#
loop_
_entity.id
_entity.type
_entity.pdbx_description
1 polymer ?
#
loop_
_entity_poly.entity_id
_entity_poly.type
_entity_poly.pdbx_seq_one_letter_code
_entity_poly.pdbx_strand_id
1 'polypeptide(L)'
;MPAHLENSAVATGLEKVSFHSNPKKGNAKECSNYHTITLISHSNKVLLKILQARLQQYMNRELPDVQAGFRKGRGTRDQIANICWIMAKAREFQKNICFCFIDHAKAFACVDHNKLWKILKEMGISDHLTFLLRNLCAGHKQR
;
A
#
# COMPACT_ATOMS: atom_id res chain seq x y z
N MET A 1 7.39 -31.94 20.49
CA MET A 1 6.15 -31.94 19.69
C MET A 1 5.56 -30.55 19.72
N PRO A 2 5.57 -29.75 18.63
CA PRO A 2 4.89 -28.48 18.61
C PRO A 2 3.42 -28.70 18.27
N ALA A 3 2.56 -28.09 19.10
CA ALA A 3 1.11 -28.12 18.95
C ALA A 3 0.68 -27.52 17.59
N HIS A 4 -0.05 -28.29 16.81
CA HIS A 4 -0.85 -27.84 15.71
C HIS A 4 -1.92 -26.88 16.25
N LEU A 5 -1.68 -25.57 16.16
CA LEU A 5 -2.73 -24.57 16.30
C LEU A 5 -3.56 -24.64 15.02
N GLU A 6 -4.75 -25.16 15.14
CA GLU A 6 -5.76 -25.24 14.09
C GLU A 6 -6.07 -23.84 13.54
N ASN A 7 -5.66 -23.64 12.29
CA ASN A 7 -5.76 -22.39 11.56
C ASN A 7 -7.19 -22.02 11.07
N SER A 8 -8.23 -22.69 11.54
CA SER A 8 -9.60 -22.47 11.04
C SER A 8 -10.34 -21.30 11.71
N ALA A 9 -9.95 -20.90 12.91
CA ALA A 9 -10.68 -19.87 13.65
C ALA A 9 -10.40 -18.42 13.21
N VAL A 10 -9.26 -18.17 12.56
CA VAL A 10 -8.90 -16.80 12.09
C VAL A 10 -9.63 -16.43 10.80
N ALA A 11 -10.00 -17.42 9.99
CA ALA A 11 -10.66 -17.18 8.71
C ALA A 11 -12.15 -16.79 8.84
N THR A 12 -12.86 -17.28 9.86
CA THR A 12 -14.30 -17.08 10.02
C THR A 12 -14.71 -15.69 10.51
N GLY A 13 -13.80 -14.95 11.16
CA GLY A 13 -14.03 -13.57 11.61
C GLY A 13 -13.82 -12.49 10.56
N LEU A 14 -13.22 -12.84 9.42
CA LEU A 14 -12.85 -11.91 8.33
C LEU A 14 -13.96 -11.66 7.30
N GLU A 15 -15.08 -12.38 7.40
CA GLU A 15 -16.08 -12.47 6.31
C GLU A 15 -17.05 -11.27 6.17
N LYS A 16 -17.17 -10.37 7.14
CA LYS A 16 -18.06 -9.20 7.01
C LYS A 16 -17.32 -8.00 6.46
N VAL A 17 -17.15 -7.98 5.15
CA VAL A 17 -16.65 -6.83 4.41
C VAL A 17 -17.84 -6.17 3.71
N SER A 18 -18.13 -4.91 4.04
CA SER A 18 -19.09 -4.10 3.30
C SER A 18 -18.36 -3.13 2.38
N PHE A 19 -18.92 -2.94 1.18
CA PHE A 19 -18.37 -2.02 0.20
C PHE A 19 -19.26 -0.78 0.13
N HIS A 20 -18.63 0.38 0.15
CA HIS A 20 -19.28 1.65 -0.06
C HIS A 20 -18.65 2.37 -1.24
N SER A 21 -19.47 2.81 -2.20
CA SER A 21 -18.98 3.50 -3.38
C SER A 21 -19.11 5.00 -3.20
N ASN A 22 -17.99 5.72 -3.18
CA ASN A 22 -17.97 7.18 -3.13
C ASN A 22 -17.75 7.76 -4.53
N PRO A 23 -18.59 8.74 -4.95
CA PRO A 23 -18.38 9.42 -6.22
C PRO A 23 -17.12 10.28 -6.18
N LYS A 24 -16.35 10.24 -7.27
CA LYS A 24 -15.30 11.23 -7.57
C LYS A 24 -15.96 12.51 -8.10
N LYS A 25 -15.18 13.60 -8.15
CA LYS A 25 -15.59 14.81 -8.90
C LYS A 25 -15.74 14.43 -10.38
N GLY A 26 -16.92 14.66 -10.94
CA GLY A 26 -17.22 14.36 -12.35
C GLY A 26 -18.63 13.86 -12.56
N ASN A 27 -18.86 13.19 -13.69
CA ASN A 27 -20.17 12.66 -14.04
C ASN A 27 -20.53 11.46 -13.17
N ALA A 28 -21.56 11.60 -12.33
CA ALA A 28 -22.04 10.55 -11.42
C ALA A 28 -22.68 9.34 -12.14
N LYS A 29 -22.92 9.43 -13.45
CA LYS A 29 -23.46 8.31 -14.25
C LYS A 29 -22.39 7.33 -14.74
N GLU A 30 -21.12 7.67 -14.60
CA GLU A 30 -20.00 6.82 -15.04
C GLU A 30 -19.44 6.00 -13.88
N CYS A 31 -19.47 4.66 -14.02
CA CYS A 31 -18.91 3.74 -13.02
C CYS A 31 -17.42 3.96 -12.74
N SER A 32 -16.67 4.47 -13.72
CA SER A 32 -15.25 4.84 -13.57
C SER A 32 -15.02 5.97 -12.58
N ASN A 33 -16.04 6.79 -12.32
CA ASN A 33 -16.01 7.93 -11.41
C ASN A 33 -16.32 7.60 -9.95
N TYR A 34 -16.29 6.31 -9.59
CA TYR A 34 -16.49 5.86 -8.21
C TYR A 34 -15.22 5.25 -7.62
N HIS A 35 -15.00 5.54 -6.33
CA HIS A 35 -14.05 4.83 -5.48
C HIS A 35 -14.80 3.90 -4.55
N THR A 36 -14.48 2.65 -4.60
CA THR A 36 -15.00 1.68 -3.64
C THR A 36 -14.18 1.74 -2.35
N ILE A 37 -14.86 2.02 -1.25
CA ILE A 37 -14.28 1.98 0.09
C ILE A 37 -14.72 0.68 0.74
N THR A 38 -13.75 -0.08 1.22
CA THR A 38 -13.97 -1.32 1.93
C THR A 38 -14.08 -1.04 3.41
N LEU A 39 -15.23 -1.36 4.01
CA LEU A 39 -15.43 -1.26 5.44
C LEU A 39 -15.16 -2.62 6.08
N ILE A 40 -14.14 -2.65 6.91
CA ILE A 40 -13.70 -3.86 7.63
C ILE A 40 -13.97 -3.73 9.13
N SER A 41 -14.15 -4.87 9.81
CA SER A 41 -14.36 -4.90 11.26
C SER A 41 -13.19 -4.29 12.05
N HIS A 42 -13.43 -3.86 13.27
CA HIS A 42 -12.38 -3.31 14.13
C HIS A 42 -11.30 -4.34 14.46
N SER A 43 -11.66 -5.61 14.64
CA SER A 43 -10.70 -6.70 14.85
C SER A 43 -9.75 -6.85 13.65
N ASN A 44 -10.28 -6.76 12.43
CA ASN A 44 -9.46 -6.83 11.23
C ASN A 44 -8.54 -5.62 11.10
N LYS A 45 -9.00 -4.42 11.50
CA LYS A 45 -8.14 -3.23 11.54
C LYS A 45 -6.97 -3.39 12.50
N VAL A 46 -7.20 -4.00 13.66
CA VAL A 46 -6.13 -4.29 14.64
C VAL A 46 -5.13 -5.29 14.05
N LEU A 47 -5.62 -6.39 13.46
CA LEU A 47 -4.77 -7.38 12.80
C LEU A 47 -3.90 -6.74 11.71
N LEU A 48 -4.51 -5.93 10.83
CA LEU A 48 -3.78 -5.25 9.77
C LEU A 48 -2.71 -4.29 10.32
N LYS A 49 -2.98 -3.59 11.44
CA LYS A 49 -1.97 -2.74 12.09
C LYS A 49 -0.80 -3.56 12.66
N ILE A 50 -1.06 -4.73 13.23
CA ILE A 50 -0.01 -5.62 13.72
C ILE A 50 0.86 -6.09 12.54
N LEU A 51 0.24 -6.53 11.45
CA LEU A 51 0.95 -6.96 10.25
C LEU A 51 1.76 -5.81 9.64
N GLN A 52 1.17 -4.61 9.56
CA GLN A 52 1.85 -3.40 9.09
C GLN A 52 3.08 -3.10 9.94
N ALA A 53 2.98 -3.14 11.27
CA ALA A 53 4.10 -2.87 12.16
C ALA A 53 5.25 -3.87 11.96
N ARG A 54 4.94 -5.15 11.74
CA ARG A 54 5.93 -6.19 11.45
C ARG A 54 6.60 -5.98 10.10
N LEU A 55 5.83 -5.67 9.06
CA LEU A 55 6.35 -5.41 7.71
C LEU A 55 7.21 -4.14 7.66
N GLN A 56 6.85 -3.12 8.44
CA GLN A 56 7.53 -1.83 8.41
C GLN A 56 9.04 -1.94 8.72
N GLN A 57 9.42 -2.90 9.55
CA GLN A 57 10.83 -3.13 9.88
C GLN A 57 11.64 -3.59 8.65
N TYR A 58 11.06 -4.46 7.82
CA TYR A 58 11.68 -4.92 6.59
C TYR A 58 11.70 -3.80 5.53
N MET A 59 10.55 -3.13 5.35
CA MET A 59 10.42 -2.09 4.35
C MET A 59 11.36 -0.91 4.59
N ASN A 60 11.61 -0.53 5.85
CA ASN A 60 12.51 0.57 6.16
C ASN A 60 13.96 0.30 5.74
N ARG A 61 14.36 -0.96 5.64
CA ARG A 61 15.71 -1.36 5.18
C ARG A 61 15.82 -1.38 3.66
N GLU A 62 14.76 -1.82 3.00
CA GLU A 62 14.77 -2.11 1.56
C GLU A 62 14.35 -0.92 0.70
N LEU A 63 13.56 0.00 1.26
CA LEU A 63 13.10 1.17 0.51
C LEU A 63 14.25 2.18 0.33
N PRO A 64 14.51 2.61 -0.91
CA PRO A 64 15.54 3.61 -1.18
C PRO A 64 15.18 4.95 -0.53
N ASP A 65 16.21 5.72 -0.18
CA ASP A 65 16.03 7.01 0.51
C ASP A 65 15.26 8.06 -0.29
N VAL A 66 15.24 7.92 -1.60
CA VAL A 66 14.48 8.81 -2.49
C VAL A 66 12.97 8.60 -2.39
N GLN A 67 12.52 7.44 -1.91
CA GLN A 67 11.10 7.19 -1.76
C GLN A 67 10.53 7.93 -0.55
N ALA A 68 9.58 8.81 -0.78
CA ALA A 68 8.90 9.57 0.26
C ALA A 68 7.51 8.98 0.60
N GLY A 69 6.82 8.41 -0.39
CA GLY A 69 5.48 7.85 -0.21
C GLY A 69 5.45 6.72 0.81
N PHE A 70 4.44 6.75 1.70
CA PHE A 70 4.20 5.74 2.75
C PHE A 70 5.35 5.56 3.76
N ARG A 71 6.28 6.52 3.86
CA ARG A 71 7.35 6.51 4.87
C ARG A 71 7.02 7.44 6.03
N LYS A 72 7.26 6.96 7.26
CA LYS A 72 7.14 7.78 8.48
C LYS A 72 8.17 8.93 8.44
N GLY A 73 7.72 10.13 8.76
CA GLY A 73 8.58 11.34 8.79
C GLY A 73 8.88 11.93 7.41
N ARG A 74 8.28 11.42 6.33
CA ARG A 74 8.39 11.97 4.97
C ARG A 74 7.04 12.54 4.53
N GLY A 75 6.88 13.84 4.60
CA GLY A 75 5.63 14.53 4.27
C GLY A 75 5.61 15.13 2.86
N THR A 76 4.41 15.43 2.36
CA THR A 76 4.24 16.14 1.08
C THR A 76 4.93 17.52 1.10
N ARG A 77 4.92 18.20 2.27
CA ARG A 77 5.58 19.51 2.43
C ARG A 77 7.09 19.42 2.16
N ASP A 78 7.74 18.35 2.64
CA ASP A 78 9.18 18.14 2.45
C ASP A 78 9.50 17.93 0.97
N GLN A 79 8.63 17.19 0.25
CA GLN A 79 8.81 16.96 -1.18
C GLN A 79 8.58 18.23 -2.01
N ILE A 80 7.62 19.07 -1.62
CA ILE A 80 7.42 20.38 -2.25
C ILE A 80 8.65 21.26 -2.00
N ALA A 81 9.16 21.29 -0.77
CA ALA A 81 10.37 22.06 -0.43
C ALA A 81 11.59 21.60 -1.26
N ASN A 82 11.77 20.28 -1.45
CA ASN A 82 12.82 19.73 -2.30
C ASN A 82 12.71 20.21 -3.76
N ILE A 83 11.51 20.19 -4.34
CA ILE A 83 11.27 20.69 -5.68
C ILE A 83 11.57 22.19 -5.78
N CYS A 84 11.09 22.99 -4.82
CA CYS A 84 11.36 24.41 -4.77
C CYS A 84 12.87 24.69 -4.65
N TRP A 85 13.59 23.92 -3.86
CA TRP A 85 15.04 24.04 -3.72
C TRP A 85 15.78 23.70 -5.03
N ILE A 86 15.38 22.62 -5.72
CA ILE A 86 15.93 22.25 -7.04
C ILE A 86 15.71 23.38 -8.05
N MET A 87 14.50 23.95 -8.07
CA MET A 87 14.19 25.08 -8.95
C MET A 87 15.03 26.32 -8.66
N ALA A 88 15.23 26.63 -7.37
CA ALA A 88 16.07 27.76 -6.96
C ALA A 88 17.52 27.56 -7.40
N LYS A 89 18.07 26.36 -7.20
CA LYS A 89 19.43 26.01 -7.64
C LYS A 89 19.58 26.02 -9.16
N ALA A 90 18.61 25.54 -9.89
CA ALA A 90 18.64 25.60 -11.35
C ALA A 90 18.69 27.04 -11.86
N ARG A 91 17.95 27.96 -11.24
CA ARG A 91 18.01 29.39 -11.55
C ARG A 91 19.37 30.01 -11.22
N GLU A 92 19.92 29.70 -10.04
CA GLU A 92 21.23 30.18 -9.62
C GLU A 92 22.34 29.79 -10.62
N PHE A 93 22.30 28.57 -11.12
CA PHE A 93 23.25 28.05 -12.10
C PHE A 93 22.85 28.25 -13.56
N GLN A 94 21.75 28.97 -13.83
CA GLN A 94 21.20 29.19 -15.18
C GLN A 94 21.01 27.90 -15.98
N LYS A 95 20.58 26.82 -15.29
CA LYS A 95 20.31 25.52 -15.91
C LYS A 95 18.84 25.32 -16.15
N ASN A 96 18.49 24.90 -17.36
CA ASN A 96 17.12 24.48 -17.66
C ASN A 96 16.86 23.11 -17.05
N ILE A 97 15.74 22.96 -16.33
CA ILE A 97 15.29 21.70 -15.77
C ILE A 97 13.87 21.40 -16.28
N CYS A 98 13.60 20.14 -16.51
CA CYS A 98 12.27 19.65 -16.86
C CYS A 98 11.80 18.68 -15.78
N PHE A 99 10.56 18.83 -15.33
CA PHE A 99 9.90 17.91 -14.44
C PHE A 99 8.90 17.06 -15.21
N CYS A 100 8.92 15.75 -14.97
CA CYS A 100 7.91 14.82 -15.46
C CYS A 100 7.18 14.23 -14.27
N PHE A 101 5.85 14.39 -14.22
CA PHE A 101 4.99 13.83 -13.17
C PHE A 101 4.19 12.68 -13.77
N ILE A 102 4.30 11.50 -13.13
CA ILE A 102 3.59 10.29 -13.56
C ILE A 102 2.57 9.95 -12.48
N ASP A 103 1.29 9.98 -12.85
CA ASP A 103 0.19 9.57 -11.98
C ASP A 103 -0.46 8.28 -12.50
N HIS A 104 -0.58 7.28 -11.61
CA HIS A 104 -1.18 6.00 -11.92
C HIS A 104 -2.65 5.96 -11.51
N ALA A 105 -3.56 5.86 -12.45
CA ALA A 105 -5.00 5.90 -12.21
C ALA A 105 -5.50 4.82 -11.24
N LYS A 106 -4.88 3.63 -11.23
CA LYS A 106 -5.28 2.47 -10.42
C LYS A 106 -4.06 1.68 -9.93
N ALA A 107 -3.06 2.34 -9.34
CA ALA A 107 -1.79 1.73 -8.95
C ALA A 107 -1.96 0.44 -8.12
N PHE A 108 -2.82 0.46 -7.10
CA PHE A 108 -3.03 -0.70 -6.23
C PHE A 108 -3.78 -1.85 -6.91
N ALA A 109 -4.68 -1.56 -7.83
CA ALA A 109 -5.44 -2.59 -8.55
C ALA A 109 -4.59 -3.31 -9.63
N CYS A 110 -3.51 -2.70 -10.07
CA CYS A 110 -2.61 -3.23 -11.10
C CYS A 110 -1.44 -4.04 -10.53
N VAL A 111 -1.39 -4.25 -9.20
CA VAL A 111 -0.31 -5.02 -8.58
C VAL A 111 -0.42 -6.49 -8.95
N ASP A 112 0.64 -7.03 -9.57
CA ASP A 112 0.80 -8.48 -9.77
C ASP A 112 1.15 -9.16 -8.45
N HIS A 113 0.20 -9.88 -7.89
CA HIS A 113 0.39 -10.56 -6.61
C HIS A 113 1.51 -11.60 -6.64
N ASN A 114 1.73 -12.31 -7.75
CA ASN A 114 2.80 -13.31 -7.83
C ASN A 114 4.18 -12.64 -7.72
N LYS A 115 4.36 -11.52 -8.40
CA LYS A 115 5.58 -10.72 -8.27
C LYS A 115 5.73 -10.14 -6.86
N LEU A 116 4.63 -9.67 -6.27
CA LEU A 116 4.64 -9.17 -4.89
C LEU A 116 5.16 -10.22 -3.91
N TRP A 117 4.64 -11.46 -3.98
CA TRP A 117 5.09 -12.53 -3.08
C TRP A 117 6.55 -12.89 -3.26
N LYS A 118 7.05 -12.84 -4.50
CA LYS A 118 8.47 -13.07 -4.78
C LYS A 118 9.35 -12.00 -4.14
N ILE A 119 8.99 -10.74 -4.33
CA ILE A 119 9.72 -9.60 -3.74
C ILE A 119 9.72 -9.68 -2.21
N LEU A 120 8.58 -9.97 -1.57
CA LEU A 120 8.51 -10.10 -0.11
C LEU A 120 9.44 -11.21 0.40
N LYS A 121 9.56 -12.30 -0.33
CA LYS A 121 10.49 -13.38 0.00
C LYS A 121 11.96 -12.94 -0.17
N GLU A 122 12.27 -12.25 -1.25
CA GLU A 122 13.60 -11.69 -1.51
C GLU A 122 14.02 -10.68 -0.43
N MET A 123 13.08 -9.91 0.12
CA MET A 123 13.27 -9.02 1.27
C MET A 123 13.50 -9.76 2.60
N GLY A 124 13.48 -11.08 2.62
CA GLY A 124 13.67 -11.89 3.83
C GLY A 124 12.46 -11.90 4.78
N ILE A 125 11.27 -11.58 4.28
CA ILE A 125 10.03 -11.67 5.06
C ILE A 125 9.70 -13.14 5.27
N SER A 126 9.37 -13.53 6.53
CA SER A 126 9.11 -14.90 6.88
C SER A 126 7.94 -15.50 6.08
N ASP A 127 8.04 -16.79 5.76
CA ASP A 127 7.00 -17.52 5.03
C ASP A 127 5.64 -17.47 5.76
N HIS A 128 5.66 -17.50 7.09
CA HIS A 128 4.44 -17.37 7.90
C HIS A 128 3.73 -16.02 7.68
N LEU A 129 4.48 -14.92 7.69
CA LEU A 129 3.92 -13.58 7.47
C LEU A 129 3.41 -13.43 6.02
N THR A 130 4.16 -13.95 5.06
CA THR A 130 3.76 -13.99 3.66
C THR A 130 2.49 -14.82 3.45
N PHE A 131 2.35 -15.95 4.12
CA PHE A 131 1.16 -16.79 4.09
C PHE A 131 -0.07 -16.05 4.64
N LEU A 132 0.06 -15.36 5.78
CA LEU A 132 -1.03 -14.55 6.35
C LEU A 132 -1.48 -13.46 5.36
N LEU A 133 -0.54 -12.76 4.73
CA LEU A 133 -0.85 -11.73 3.73
C LEU A 133 -1.55 -12.31 2.50
N ARG A 134 -1.11 -13.48 2.02
CA ARG A 134 -1.77 -14.19 0.90
C ARG A 134 -3.22 -14.53 1.23
N ASN A 135 -3.49 -15.05 2.41
CA ASN A 135 -4.85 -15.40 2.82
C ASN A 135 -5.75 -14.16 2.92
N LEU A 136 -5.23 -13.05 3.42
CA LEU A 136 -5.95 -11.77 3.43
C LEU A 136 -6.29 -11.30 2.01
N CYS A 137 -5.34 -11.41 1.08
CA CYS A 137 -5.57 -11.01 -0.32
C CYS A 137 -6.49 -11.98 -1.07
N ALA A 138 -6.47 -13.28 -0.76
CA ALA A 138 -7.31 -14.29 -1.40
C ALA A 138 -8.80 -14.10 -1.06
N GLY A 139 -9.12 -13.77 0.18
CA GLY A 139 -10.48 -13.49 0.61
C GLY A 139 -11.17 -12.32 -0.11
N HIS A 140 -10.39 -11.46 -0.77
CA HIS A 140 -10.90 -10.31 -1.53
C HIS A 140 -11.14 -10.60 -3.02
N LYS A 141 -10.75 -11.78 -3.53
CA LYS A 141 -10.92 -12.18 -4.95
C LYS A 141 -12.20 -12.92 -5.27
N GLN A 142 -13.01 -13.26 -4.28
CA GLN A 142 -14.21 -14.12 -4.48
C GLN A 142 -15.52 -13.32 -4.64
N ARG A 143 -15.48 -12.13 -5.28
CA ARG A 143 -16.72 -11.51 -5.76
C ARG A 143 -16.50 -10.69 -7.01
#